data_8873b2ed4bc44a98bd375cc2c1e1b0e6
#
_entry.id   8873b2ed4bc44a98bd375cc2c1e1b0e6
#
_cell.length_a   1.000
_cell.length_b   1.000
_cell.length_c   1.000
_cell.angle_alpha   90.00
_cell.angle_beta   90.00
_cell.angle_gamma   90.00
#
_symmetry.space_group_name_H-M   'P 1'
#
loop_
_entity.id
_entity.type
_entity.pdbx_description
1 polymer ?
#
loop_
_entity_poly.entity_id
_entity_poly.type
_entity_poly.pdbx_seq_one_letter_code
_entity_poly.pdbx_strand_id
1 'polypeptide(L)'
;MLAIYRRELKSYFTSVIACLFIAVTTLIAGIFFVYYNLSYGVSEMYSVYQCLLILVFTVPILTMKVIADERRQRTDQLILTAPVSVGKIVVGKFFALETIYAVPVFVMCLYPLILSSFGTVSFKTSYTNIFGLFLYGTAFIAIGIFISSITESQVISAILSIVVLLMGYMMQSLENMISSNGNILTKILGCFDLYTPVQDFLNGVISLSAVVYYISITVLFLFLTCQSIQKRRWNVSKKTIGTGVFSMGFTAIVVAVTVFANMIATTVTAKVSSATIDMTSTALFSISSDTKKMLKKLDSDITIYVMAPKTSADSTIKKTLESYQSTSKHIKVEYKDTTLYPNFYQEYTDT
;
A
#
# COMPACT_ATOMS: atom_id res chain seq x y z
N MET A 1 12.28 24.62 -1.09
CA MET A 1 11.73 23.36 -0.54
C MET A 1 11.87 23.32 0.98
N LEU A 2 13.09 23.40 1.55
CA LEU A 2 13.31 23.30 2.99
C LEU A 2 12.57 24.37 3.83
N ALA A 3 12.46 25.60 3.34
CA ALA A 3 11.70 26.67 4.03
C ALA A 3 10.20 26.35 4.12
N ILE A 4 9.62 25.77 3.04
CA ILE A 4 8.22 25.34 3.02
C ILE A 4 8.02 24.19 4.00
N TYR A 5 8.88 23.18 3.95
CA TYR A 5 8.86 22.06 4.88
C TYR A 5 8.87 22.52 6.34
N ARG A 6 9.83 23.38 6.71
CA ARG A 6 9.94 23.90 8.10
C ARG A 6 8.72 24.72 8.51
N ARG A 7 8.18 25.53 7.61
CA ARG A 7 6.97 26.31 7.85
C ARG A 7 5.76 25.41 8.13
N GLU A 8 5.55 24.42 7.26
CA GLU A 8 4.46 23.44 7.41
C GLU A 8 4.60 22.63 8.69
N LEU A 9 5.77 22.08 8.94
CA LEU A 9 6.04 21.29 10.14
C LEU A 9 5.77 22.10 11.41
N LYS A 10 6.25 23.36 11.48
CA LYS A 10 5.95 24.25 12.60
C LYS A 10 4.45 24.52 12.73
N SER A 11 3.76 24.78 11.62
CA SER A 11 2.31 25.02 11.60
C SER A 11 1.52 23.82 12.14
N TYR A 12 1.93 22.60 11.81
CA TYR A 12 1.27 21.40 12.28
C TYR A 12 1.53 21.11 13.76
N PHE A 13 2.77 21.30 14.26
CA PHE A 13 3.08 21.10 15.67
C PHE A 13 2.50 22.19 16.59
N THR A 14 2.23 23.38 16.07
CA THR A 14 1.47 24.41 16.79
C THR A 14 -0.05 24.22 16.71
N SER A 15 -0.51 23.31 15.86
CA SER A 15 -1.91 22.94 15.70
C SER A 15 -2.23 21.67 16.49
N VAL A 16 -3.45 21.59 17.02
CA VAL A 16 -3.95 20.38 17.72
C VAL A 16 -3.97 19.15 16.81
N ILE A 17 -4.05 19.31 15.48
CA ILE A 17 -4.25 18.21 14.53
C ILE A 17 -3.07 17.21 14.53
N ALA A 18 -1.82 17.69 14.50
CA ALA A 18 -0.66 16.80 14.53
C ALA A 18 -0.55 16.06 15.86
N CYS A 19 -0.74 16.75 16.98
CA CYS A 19 -0.72 16.14 18.31
C CYS A 19 -1.83 15.11 18.46
N LEU A 20 -3.04 15.42 17.98
CA LEU A 20 -4.17 14.49 17.99
C LEU A 20 -3.88 13.26 17.14
N PHE A 21 -3.35 13.43 15.92
CA PHE A 21 -2.98 12.32 15.03
C PHE A 21 -1.96 11.40 15.70
N ILE A 22 -0.87 11.96 16.24
CA ILE A 22 0.18 11.19 16.90
C ILE A 22 -0.39 10.47 18.13
N ALA A 23 -1.14 11.19 18.98
CA ALA A 23 -1.72 10.62 20.19
C ALA A 23 -2.70 9.48 19.90
N VAL A 24 -3.65 9.68 18.99
CA VAL A 24 -4.66 8.66 18.64
C VAL A 24 -4.00 7.45 18.01
N THR A 25 -3.11 7.65 17.03
CA THR A 25 -2.44 6.54 16.34
C THR A 25 -1.56 5.74 17.31
N THR A 26 -0.78 6.41 18.15
CA THR A 26 0.09 5.74 19.13
C THR A 26 -0.71 5.04 20.23
N LEU A 27 -1.78 5.68 20.73
CA LEU A 27 -2.64 5.10 21.76
C LEU A 27 -3.30 3.81 21.26
N ILE A 28 -3.89 3.84 20.07
CA ILE A 28 -4.58 2.66 19.53
C ILE A 28 -3.58 1.54 19.22
N ALA A 29 -2.42 1.86 18.62
CA ALA A 29 -1.35 0.90 18.41
C ALA A 29 -0.88 0.27 19.74
N GLY A 30 -0.74 1.09 20.79
CA GLY A 30 -0.38 0.64 22.13
C GLY A 30 -1.42 -0.28 22.77
N ILE A 31 -2.72 0.04 22.63
CA ILE A 31 -3.81 -0.82 23.13
C ILE A 31 -3.75 -2.20 22.46
N PHE A 32 -3.64 -2.24 21.13
CA PHE A 32 -3.56 -3.51 20.41
C PHE A 32 -2.27 -4.27 20.73
N PHE A 33 -1.14 -3.58 20.91
CA PHE A 33 0.11 -4.20 21.32
C PHE A 33 -0.02 -4.87 22.70
N VAL A 34 -0.59 -4.17 23.69
CA VAL A 34 -0.81 -4.74 25.03
C VAL A 34 -1.78 -5.91 24.97
N TYR A 35 -2.89 -5.75 24.24
CA TYR A 35 -3.93 -6.77 24.17
C TYR A 35 -3.45 -8.04 23.45
N TYR A 36 -2.95 -7.94 22.22
CA TYR A 36 -2.57 -9.11 21.44
C TYR A 36 -1.18 -9.66 21.79
N ASN A 37 -0.19 -8.80 21.93
CA ASN A 37 1.18 -9.26 22.12
C ASN A 37 1.49 -9.58 23.59
N LEU A 38 1.14 -8.70 24.53
CA LEU A 38 1.47 -8.92 25.94
C LEU A 38 0.47 -9.83 26.66
N SER A 39 -0.85 -9.67 26.42
CA SER A 39 -1.87 -10.45 27.14
C SER A 39 -2.09 -11.83 26.53
N TYR A 40 -2.10 -11.96 25.20
CA TYR A 40 -2.27 -13.26 24.53
C TYR A 40 -0.95 -13.93 24.13
N GLY A 41 0.19 -13.29 24.34
CA GLY A 41 1.51 -13.86 24.04
C GLY A 41 1.78 -14.08 22.55
N VAL A 42 1.12 -13.33 21.66
CA VAL A 42 1.35 -13.43 20.22
C VAL A 42 2.71 -12.82 19.89
N SER A 43 3.63 -13.63 19.37
CA SER A 43 4.98 -13.21 19.04
C SER A 43 5.07 -12.36 17.75
N GLU A 44 4.04 -12.39 16.93
CA GLU A 44 3.93 -11.57 15.72
C GLU A 44 3.40 -10.17 16.04
N MET A 45 3.81 -9.17 15.27
CA MET A 45 3.35 -7.78 15.45
C MET A 45 1.91 -7.59 14.94
N TYR A 46 0.97 -8.31 15.54
CA TYR A 46 -0.45 -8.28 15.17
C TYR A 46 -1.08 -6.90 15.29
N SER A 47 -0.58 -6.06 16.21
CA SER A 47 -1.01 -4.67 16.36
C SER A 47 -0.87 -3.84 15.08
N VAL A 48 0.11 -4.16 14.23
CA VAL A 48 0.32 -3.49 12.95
C VAL A 48 -0.85 -3.70 12.00
N TYR A 49 -1.47 -4.90 11.99
CA TYR A 49 -2.65 -5.17 11.17
C TYR A 49 -3.84 -4.28 11.51
N GLN A 50 -4.03 -4.02 12.78
CA GLN A 50 -5.12 -3.15 13.24
C GLN A 50 -4.86 -1.68 12.87
N CYS A 51 -3.60 -1.26 12.87
CA CYS A 51 -3.22 0.09 12.48
C CYS A 51 -3.52 0.39 10.99
N LEU A 52 -3.54 -0.62 10.11
CA LEU A 52 -3.88 -0.42 8.70
C LEU A 52 -5.28 0.19 8.53
N LEU A 53 -6.27 -0.33 9.24
CA LEU A 53 -7.64 0.22 9.19
C LEU A 53 -7.73 1.60 9.85
N ILE A 54 -6.99 1.82 10.94
CA ILE A 54 -7.00 3.10 11.66
C ILE A 54 -6.44 4.22 10.79
N LEU A 55 -5.41 3.95 10.00
CA LEU A 55 -4.83 4.93 9.09
C LEU A 55 -5.83 5.41 8.03
N VAL A 56 -6.82 4.58 7.65
CA VAL A 56 -7.91 5.00 6.74
C VAL A 56 -8.68 6.19 7.29
N PHE A 57 -8.80 6.32 8.62
CA PHE A 57 -9.52 7.41 9.27
C PHE A 57 -8.59 8.54 9.74
N THR A 58 -7.42 8.21 10.26
CA THR A 58 -6.52 9.20 10.87
C THR A 58 -5.73 10.00 9.84
N VAL A 59 -5.28 9.38 8.74
CA VAL A 59 -4.54 10.09 7.68
C VAL A 59 -5.39 11.15 6.98
N PRO A 60 -6.68 10.94 6.64
CA PRO A 60 -7.53 12.01 6.13
C PRO A 60 -7.63 13.23 7.03
N ILE A 61 -7.70 13.04 8.35
CA ILE A 61 -7.72 14.14 9.32
C ILE A 61 -6.40 14.94 9.26
N LEU A 62 -5.27 14.24 9.12
CA LEU A 62 -3.96 14.87 8.97
C LEU A 62 -3.85 15.65 7.65
N THR A 63 -4.33 15.08 6.53
CA THR A 63 -4.14 15.64 5.18
C THR A 63 -5.19 16.70 4.77
N MET A 64 -6.38 16.72 5.40
CA MET A 64 -7.49 17.58 5.00
C MET A 64 -7.15 19.06 4.92
N LYS A 65 -6.21 19.53 5.78
CA LYS A 65 -5.85 20.94 5.93
C LYS A 65 -4.80 21.42 4.93
N VAL A 66 -4.00 20.51 4.35
CA VAL A 66 -2.73 20.82 3.65
C VAL A 66 -2.87 21.81 2.51
N ILE A 67 -3.91 21.70 1.68
CA ILE A 67 -4.14 22.56 0.53
C ILE A 67 -5.55 23.18 0.59
N ALA A 68 -6.55 22.44 1.08
CA ALA A 68 -7.92 22.91 1.14
C ALA A 68 -8.08 24.16 2.02
N ASP A 69 -7.32 24.27 3.11
CA ASP A 69 -7.34 25.45 3.99
C ASP A 69 -6.72 26.69 3.34
N GLU A 70 -5.56 26.53 2.68
CA GLU A 70 -4.93 27.59 1.91
C GLU A 70 -5.86 28.12 0.80
N ARG A 71 -6.61 27.21 0.16
CA ARG A 71 -7.62 27.55 -0.85
C ARG A 71 -8.78 28.31 -0.25
N ARG A 72 -9.34 27.86 0.86
CA ARG A 72 -10.43 28.52 1.56
C ARG A 72 -10.05 29.94 1.98
N GLN A 73 -8.82 30.12 2.46
CA GLN A 73 -8.29 31.42 2.91
C GLN A 73 -7.74 32.27 1.75
N ARG A 74 -7.71 31.76 0.51
CA ARG A 74 -7.12 32.38 -0.68
C ARG A 74 -5.61 32.69 -0.55
N THR A 75 -4.93 32.07 0.43
CA THR A 75 -3.48 32.24 0.63
C THR A 75 -2.66 31.43 -0.37
N ASP A 76 -3.27 30.50 -1.09
CA ASP A 76 -2.70 29.78 -2.23
C ASP A 76 -2.19 30.75 -3.32
N GLN A 77 -2.83 31.90 -3.52
CA GLN A 77 -2.41 32.90 -4.49
C GLN A 77 -1.01 33.45 -4.19
N LEU A 78 -0.66 33.65 -2.92
CA LEU A 78 0.67 34.10 -2.50
C LEU A 78 1.75 33.05 -2.82
N ILE A 79 1.40 31.77 -2.66
CA ILE A 79 2.31 30.64 -2.97
C ILE A 79 2.45 30.47 -4.48
N LEU A 80 1.37 30.69 -5.23
CA LEU A 80 1.34 30.57 -6.68
C LEU A 80 2.10 31.70 -7.40
N THR A 81 2.19 32.89 -6.80
CA THR A 81 2.94 34.04 -7.33
C THR A 81 4.41 34.03 -6.93
N ALA A 82 4.78 33.23 -5.91
CA ALA A 82 6.17 33.08 -5.49
C ALA A 82 7.05 32.43 -6.60
N PRO A 83 8.34 32.80 -6.72
CA PRO A 83 9.24 32.25 -7.73
C PRO A 83 9.74 30.83 -7.35
N VAL A 84 8.79 29.95 -6.98
CA VAL A 84 9.04 28.57 -6.58
C VAL A 84 8.22 27.62 -7.47
N SER A 85 8.83 26.52 -7.92
CA SER A 85 8.10 25.51 -8.69
C SER A 85 7.05 24.81 -7.84
N VAL A 86 5.89 24.51 -8.43
CA VAL A 86 4.77 23.80 -7.74
C VAL A 86 5.23 22.47 -7.16
N GLY A 87 6.08 21.72 -7.88
CA GLY A 87 6.63 20.47 -7.39
C GLY A 87 7.39 20.62 -6.07
N LYS A 88 8.20 21.69 -5.91
CA LYS A 88 8.92 21.96 -4.65
C LYS A 88 7.97 22.28 -3.49
N ILE A 89 6.82 22.87 -3.79
CA ILE A 89 5.78 23.17 -2.79
C ILE A 89 5.13 21.87 -2.33
N VAL A 90 4.64 21.05 -3.29
CA VAL A 90 3.93 19.80 -3.00
C VAL A 90 4.85 18.82 -2.25
N VAL A 91 6.07 18.64 -2.72
CA VAL A 91 7.05 17.75 -2.08
C VAL A 91 7.45 18.25 -0.68
N GLY A 92 7.57 19.56 -0.49
CA GLY A 92 7.84 20.15 0.83
C GLY A 92 6.71 19.89 1.84
N LYS A 93 5.45 20.01 1.40
CA LYS A 93 4.27 19.70 2.21
C LYS A 93 4.15 18.20 2.50
N PHE A 94 4.40 17.36 1.50
CA PHE A 94 4.39 15.91 1.65
C PHE A 94 5.40 15.45 2.72
N PHE A 95 6.66 15.88 2.64
CA PHE A 95 7.67 15.50 3.64
C PHE A 95 7.37 16.04 5.04
N ALA A 96 6.67 17.18 5.16
CA ALA A 96 6.24 17.66 6.47
C ALA A 96 5.22 16.71 7.11
N LEU A 97 4.26 16.22 6.36
CA LEU A 97 3.28 15.22 6.84
C LEU A 97 3.93 13.87 7.10
N GLU A 98 4.84 13.45 6.23
CA GLU A 98 5.60 12.22 6.39
C GLU A 98 6.40 12.21 7.69
N THR A 99 7.01 13.35 8.06
CA THR A 99 7.72 13.51 9.34
C THR A 99 6.77 13.34 10.54
N ILE A 100 5.54 13.88 10.46
CA ILE A 100 4.54 13.72 11.52
C ILE A 100 4.10 12.26 11.62
N TYR A 101 3.89 11.59 10.49
CA TYR A 101 3.54 10.18 10.42
C TYR A 101 4.68 9.27 10.91
N ALA A 102 5.92 9.62 10.64
CA ALA A 102 7.07 8.87 11.10
C ALA A 102 7.18 8.78 12.64
N VAL A 103 6.60 9.75 13.39
CA VAL A 103 6.65 9.74 14.86
C VAL A 103 5.95 8.51 15.45
N PRO A 104 4.65 8.23 15.19
CA PRO A 104 4.02 7.01 15.71
C PRO A 104 4.66 5.73 15.16
N VAL A 105 5.12 5.72 13.89
CA VAL A 105 5.84 4.56 13.33
C VAL A 105 7.14 4.30 14.10
N PHE A 106 7.89 5.34 14.44
CA PHE A 106 9.09 5.22 15.28
C PHE A 106 8.80 4.65 16.66
N VAL A 107 7.68 5.06 17.28
CA VAL A 107 7.24 4.47 18.56
C VAL A 107 6.93 2.98 18.39
N MET A 108 6.28 2.58 17.29
CA MET A 108 6.02 1.16 17.00
C MET A 108 7.32 0.35 16.80
N CYS A 109 8.42 0.97 16.32
CA CYS A 109 9.72 0.30 16.23
C CYS A 109 10.29 -0.12 17.60
N LEU A 110 9.80 0.46 18.70
CA LEU A 110 10.20 0.05 20.05
C LEU A 110 9.46 -1.20 20.54
N TYR A 111 8.30 -1.53 19.96
CA TYR A 111 7.47 -2.67 20.41
C TYR A 111 8.19 -4.03 20.29
N PRO A 112 8.88 -4.37 19.20
CA PRO A 112 9.64 -5.62 19.13
C PRO A 112 10.74 -5.72 20.19
N LEU A 113 11.36 -4.59 20.56
CA LEU A 113 12.39 -4.55 21.62
C LEU A 113 11.75 -4.83 22.99
N ILE A 114 10.59 -4.25 23.29
CA ILE A 114 9.86 -4.51 24.52
C ILE A 114 9.43 -5.99 24.56
N LEU A 115 8.86 -6.49 23.45
CA LEU A 115 8.37 -7.87 23.38
C LEU A 115 9.48 -8.90 23.55
N SER A 116 10.71 -8.60 23.09
CA SER A 116 11.86 -9.48 23.26
C SER A 116 12.27 -9.73 24.72
N SER A 117 11.84 -8.86 25.65
CA SER A 117 12.04 -9.07 27.10
C SER A 117 11.09 -10.10 27.69
N PHE A 118 10.01 -10.45 26.98
CA PHE A 118 8.98 -11.40 27.44
C PHE A 118 9.02 -12.74 26.70
N GLY A 119 9.71 -12.83 25.55
CA GLY A 119 9.76 -14.06 24.77
C GLY A 119 10.62 -13.96 23.52
N THR A 120 10.59 -15.02 22.71
CA THR A 120 11.33 -15.08 21.44
C THR A 120 10.56 -14.34 20.35
N VAL A 121 11.14 -13.31 19.76
CA VAL A 121 10.55 -12.47 18.72
C VAL A 121 11.38 -12.53 17.46
N SER A 122 10.75 -12.68 16.31
CA SER A 122 11.41 -12.50 15.01
C SER A 122 11.53 -11.01 14.69
N PHE A 123 12.68 -10.42 15.00
CA PHE A 123 12.93 -9.01 14.69
C PHE A 123 12.81 -8.70 13.19
N LYS A 124 13.28 -9.61 12.32
CA LYS A 124 13.21 -9.43 10.87
C LYS A 124 11.77 -9.27 10.39
N THR A 125 10.88 -10.19 10.79
CA THR A 125 9.45 -10.15 10.45
C THR A 125 8.80 -8.89 11.02
N SER A 126 9.06 -8.57 12.29
CA SER A 126 8.47 -7.41 12.97
C SER A 126 8.83 -6.08 12.29
N TYR A 127 10.09 -5.88 11.94
CA TYR A 127 10.51 -4.67 11.24
C TYR A 127 10.04 -4.63 9.78
N THR A 128 9.88 -5.79 9.12
CA THR A 128 9.25 -5.87 7.80
C THR A 128 7.79 -5.41 7.84
N ASN A 129 7.04 -5.82 8.88
CA ASN A 129 5.66 -5.40 9.08
C ASN A 129 5.56 -3.87 9.27
N ILE A 130 6.44 -3.29 10.10
CA ILE A 130 6.47 -1.85 10.35
C ILE A 130 6.89 -1.08 9.09
N PHE A 131 7.82 -1.62 8.31
CA PHE A 131 8.22 -1.03 7.03
C PHE A 131 7.06 -1.04 6.01
N GLY A 132 6.30 -2.14 5.93
CA GLY A 132 5.09 -2.22 5.12
C GLY A 132 4.05 -1.18 5.54
N LEU A 133 3.81 -1.02 6.87
CA LEU A 133 2.94 0.01 7.41
C LEU A 133 3.40 1.42 7.02
N PHE A 134 4.70 1.69 7.07
CA PHE A 134 5.28 2.97 6.68
C PHE A 134 5.00 3.30 5.21
N LEU A 135 5.27 2.37 4.29
CA LEU A 135 4.99 2.55 2.86
C LEU A 135 3.49 2.73 2.58
N TYR A 136 2.65 1.98 3.26
CA TYR A 136 1.20 2.06 3.16
C TYR A 136 0.68 3.46 3.55
N GLY A 137 1.10 3.97 4.71
CA GLY A 137 0.72 5.31 5.16
C GLY A 137 1.29 6.42 4.27
N THR A 138 2.49 6.25 3.72
CA THR A 138 3.11 7.16 2.74
C THR A 138 2.21 7.32 1.51
N ALA A 139 1.69 6.21 0.95
CA ALA A 139 0.74 6.26 -0.17
C ALA A 139 -0.58 6.94 0.23
N PHE A 140 -1.09 6.67 1.42
CA PHE A 140 -2.31 7.31 1.95
C PHE A 140 -2.16 8.82 2.09
N ILE A 141 -1.02 9.29 2.60
CA ILE A 141 -0.70 10.72 2.70
C ILE A 141 -0.70 11.35 1.31
N ALA A 142 -0.09 10.73 0.31
CA ALA A 142 -0.07 11.25 -1.06
C ALA A 142 -1.48 11.37 -1.66
N ILE A 143 -2.33 10.34 -1.47
CA ILE A 143 -3.74 10.35 -1.91
C ILE A 143 -4.52 11.45 -1.18
N GLY A 144 -4.35 11.58 0.14
CA GLY A 144 -5.03 12.61 0.93
C GLY A 144 -4.64 14.03 0.52
N ILE A 145 -3.37 14.29 0.22
CA ILE A 145 -2.89 15.58 -0.30
C ILE A 145 -3.55 15.89 -1.66
N PHE A 146 -3.64 14.89 -2.54
CA PHE A 146 -4.30 15.06 -3.83
C PHE A 146 -5.76 15.44 -3.66
N ILE A 147 -6.51 14.75 -2.80
CA ILE A 147 -7.92 15.05 -2.52
C ILE A 147 -8.06 16.44 -1.90
N SER A 148 -7.18 16.82 -0.97
CA SER A 148 -7.12 18.17 -0.41
C SER A 148 -6.84 19.23 -1.48
N SER A 149 -6.14 18.89 -2.57
CA SER A 149 -5.88 19.83 -3.67
C SER A 149 -7.08 20.09 -4.58
N ILE A 150 -8.05 19.21 -4.63
CA ILE A 150 -9.24 19.33 -5.47
C ILE A 150 -10.35 20.08 -4.75
N THR A 151 -10.42 19.97 -3.42
CA THR A 151 -11.49 20.51 -2.57
C THR A 151 -11.12 21.88 -1.99
N GLU A 152 -12.13 22.66 -1.58
CA GLU A 152 -11.97 23.95 -0.87
C GLU A 152 -12.41 23.88 0.59
N SER A 153 -13.07 22.79 0.97
CA SER A 153 -13.54 22.55 2.34
C SER A 153 -12.72 21.43 2.98
N GLN A 154 -12.19 21.68 4.17
CA GLN A 154 -11.45 20.70 4.96
C GLN A 154 -12.31 19.46 5.26
N VAL A 155 -13.59 19.66 5.62
CA VAL A 155 -14.52 18.59 5.97
C VAL A 155 -14.81 17.70 4.76
N ILE A 156 -15.09 18.33 3.60
CA ILE A 156 -15.32 17.57 2.35
C ILE A 156 -14.05 16.83 1.95
N SER A 157 -12.88 17.44 2.13
CA SER A 157 -11.59 16.78 1.88
C SER A 157 -11.41 15.54 2.75
N ALA A 158 -11.69 15.64 4.05
CA ALA A 158 -11.58 14.51 4.97
C ALA A 158 -12.55 13.38 4.60
N ILE A 159 -13.83 13.68 4.39
CA ILE A 159 -14.85 12.68 4.04
C ILE A 159 -14.50 11.99 2.72
N LEU A 160 -14.14 12.75 1.69
CA LEU A 160 -13.79 12.20 0.38
C LEU A 160 -12.53 11.33 0.47
N SER A 161 -11.54 11.75 1.27
CA SER A 161 -10.33 10.95 1.52
C SER A 161 -10.65 9.64 2.23
N ILE A 162 -11.50 9.66 3.26
CA ILE A 162 -11.93 8.43 3.94
C ILE A 162 -12.61 7.47 2.95
N VAL A 163 -13.55 7.96 2.14
CA VAL A 163 -14.25 7.13 1.16
C VAL A 163 -13.29 6.50 0.16
N VAL A 164 -12.37 7.29 -0.41
CA VAL A 164 -11.39 6.80 -1.40
C VAL A 164 -10.43 5.78 -0.79
N LEU A 165 -9.91 6.06 0.41
CA LEU A 165 -8.99 5.15 1.11
C LEU A 165 -9.68 3.88 1.59
N LEU A 166 -10.93 3.98 2.05
CA LEU A 166 -11.74 2.82 2.44
C LEU A 166 -12.04 1.93 1.23
N MET A 167 -12.37 2.52 0.08
CA MET A 167 -12.54 1.77 -1.16
C MET A 167 -11.26 1.04 -1.55
N GLY A 168 -10.10 1.69 -1.48
CA GLY A 168 -8.81 1.05 -1.75
C GLY A 168 -8.46 -0.06 -0.74
N TYR A 169 -8.83 0.09 0.53
CA TYR A 169 -8.68 -0.94 1.55
C TYR A 169 -9.57 -2.16 1.30
N MET A 170 -10.81 -1.95 0.86
CA MET A 170 -11.79 -3.02 0.63
C MET A 170 -11.77 -3.54 -0.82
N MET A 171 -10.85 -3.09 -1.66
CA MET A 171 -10.88 -3.37 -3.11
C MET A 171 -10.87 -4.87 -3.41
N GLN A 172 -10.04 -5.65 -2.73
CA GLN A 172 -9.99 -7.11 -2.88
C GLN A 172 -11.37 -7.78 -2.61
N SER A 173 -12.08 -7.31 -1.59
CA SER A 173 -13.42 -7.82 -1.29
C SER A 173 -14.42 -7.47 -2.39
N LEU A 174 -14.32 -6.26 -2.94
CA LEU A 174 -15.17 -5.83 -4.06
C LEU A 174 -14.87 -6.63 -5.35
N GLU A 175 -13.60 -6.90 -5.64
CA GLU A 175 -13.21 -7.74 -6.78
C GLU A 175 -13.79 -9.15 -6.68
N ASN A 176 -13.71 -9.75 -5.50
CA ASN A 176 -14.25 -11.08 -5.25
C ASN A 176 -15.80 -11.14 -5.41
N MET A 177 -16.50 -10.04 -5.09
CA MET A 177 -17.95 -9.94 -5.32
C MET A 177 -18.32 -9.82 -6.80
N ILE A 178 -17.46 -9.19 -7.61
CA ILE A 178 -17.73 -8.98 -9.05
C ILE A 178 -17.42 -10.26 -9.85
N SER A 179 -16.28 -10.89 -9.59
CA SER A 179 -15.87 -12.12 -10.25
C SER A 179 -14.74 -12.83 -9.49
N SER A 180 -15.00 -14.04 -9.03
CA SER A 180 -13.99 -14.92 -8.42
C SER A 180 -12.93 -15.41 -9.41
N ASN A 181 -13.23 -15.42 -10.71
CA ASN A 181 -12.33 -15.91 -11.78
C ASN A 181 -11.55 -14.77 -12.48
N GLY A 182 -11.79 -13.53 -12.12
CA GLY A 182 -11.09 -12.36 -12.66
C GLY A 182 -11.52 -11.98 -14.08
N ASN A 183 -12.15 -10.79 -14.20
CA ASN A 183 -12.52 -10.16 -15.48
C ASN A 183 -11.59 -8.97 -15.76
N ILE A 184 -11.69 -8.38 -16.96
CA ILE A 184 -10.97 -7.14 -17.29
C ILE A 184 -11.29 -6.04 -16.29
N LEU A 185 -12.54 -5.95 -15.84
CA LEU A 185 -13.00 -4.98 -14.85
C LEU A 185 -12.29 -5.17 -13.49
N THR A 186 -12.17 -6.41 -13.00
CA THR A 186 -11.47 -6.70 -11.74
C THR A 186 -9.98 -6.40 -11.84
N LYS A 187 -9.35 -6.62 -13.01
CA LYS A 187 -7.94 -6.25 -13.24
C LYS A 187 -7.72 -4.73 -13.21
N ILE A 188 -8.69 -3.94 -13.69
CA ILE A 188 -8.61 -2.47 -13.64
C ILE A 188 -8.81 -2.00 -12.19
N LEU A 189 -9.78 -2.56 -11.48
CA LEU A 189 -10.03 -2.25 -10.07
C LEU A 189 -8.83 -2.63 -9.19
N GLY A 190 -8.17 -3.77 -9.45
CA GLY A 190 -6.99 -4.22 -8.75
C GLY A 190 -5.77 -3.29 -8.87
N CYS A 191 -5.75 -2.41 -9.86
CA CYS A 191 -4.72 -1.35 -9.91
C CYS A 191 -4.83 -0.38 -8.72
N PHE A 192 -5.97 -0.32 -8.04
CA PHE A 192 -6.22 0.53 -6.87
C PHE A 192 -6.39 -0.27 -5.58
N ASP A 193 -5.97 -1.52 -5.56
CA ASP A 193 -5.96 -2.35 -4.35
C ASP A 193 -4.79 -1.96 -3.46
N LEU A 194 -5.08 -1.19 -2.42
CA LEU A 194 -4.07 -0.71 -1.46
C LEU A 194 -3.74 -1.74 -0.38
N TYR A 195 -4.59 -2.76 -0.19
CA TYR A 195 -4.46 -3.71 0.92
C TYR A 195 -3.65 -4.96 0.55
N THR A 196 -3.88 -5.55 -0.62
CA THR A 196 -3.20 -6.80 -1.01
C THR A 196 -1.66 -6.68 -1.01
N PRO A 197 -1.04 -5.59 -1.54
CA PRO A 197 0.43 -5.49 -1.52
C PRO A 197 1.02 -5.40 -0.11
N VAL A 198 0.30 -4.87 0.89
CA VAL A 198 0.80 -4.80 2.27
C VAL A 198 0.79 -6.16 2.96
N GLN A 199 -0.07 -7.08 2.54
CA GLN A 199 -0.11 -8.44 3.10
C GLN A 199 1.23 -9.18 2.94
N ASP A 200 1.99 -8.90 1.88
CA ASP A 200 3.33 -9.45 1.72
C ASP A 200 4.23 -9.08 2.90
N PHE A 201 4.26 -7.79 3.25
CA PHE A 201 5.06 -7.31 4.39
C PHE A 201 4.55 -7.89 5.71
N LEU A 202 3.21 -7.99 5.89
CA LEU A 202 2.60 -8.56 7.09
C LEU A 202 2.97 -10.04 7.26
N ASN A 203 3.15 -10.77 6.18
CA ASN A 203 3.64 -12.14 6.16
C ASN A 203 5.18 -12.23 6.31
N GLY A 204 5.88 -11.11 6.53
CA GLY A 204 7.33 -11.08 6.67
C GLY A 204 8.09 -11.20 5.34
N VAL A 205 7.45 -10.92 4.22
CA VAL A 205 8.06 -10.98 2.89
C VAL A 205 8.18 -9.58 2.29
N ILE A 206 9.38 -9.19 1.90
CA ILE A 206 9.60 -7.96 1.12
C ILE A 206 9.55 -8.32 -0.36
N SER A 207 8.44 -8.01 -1.02
CA SER A 207 8.29 -8.20 -2.46
C SER A 207 8.61 -6.91 -3.22
N LEU A 208 9.37 -7.04 -4.31
CA LEU A 208 9.69 -5.90 -5.18
C LEU A 208 8.41 -5.27 -5.74
N SER A 209 7.41 -6.08 -6.07
CA SER A 209 6.12 -5.60 -6.57
C SER A 209 5.41 -4.69 -5.58
N ALA A 210 5.36 -5.03 -4.29
CA ALA A 210 4.70 -4.23 -3.27
C ALA A 210 5.44 -2.90 -3.01
N VAL A 211 6.79 -2.93 -2.97
CA VAL A 211 7.60 -1.71 -2.82
C VAL A 211 7.39 -0.76 -4.00
N VAL A 212 7.49 -1.28 -5.23
CA VAL A 212 7.28 -0.49 -6.47
C VAL A 212 5.86 0.05 -6.51
N TYR A 213 4.86 -0.74 -6.09
CA TYR A 213 3.47 -0.31 -6.05
C TYR A 213 3.28 0.93 -5.17
N TYR A 214 3.68 0.90 -3.90
CA TYR A 214 3.51 2.03 -2.99
C TYR A 214 4.30 3.27 -3.42
N ILE A 215 5.53 3.10 -3.90
CA ILE A 215 6.32 4.21 -4.42
C ILE A 215 5.66 4.81 -5.66
N SER A 216 5.21 3.99 -6.59
CA SER A 216 4.59 4.45 -7.84
C SER A 216 3.26 5.18 -7.60
N ILE A 217 2.42 4.67 -6.70
CA ILE A 217 1.17 5.33 -6.27
C ILE A 217 1.49 6.68 -5.61
N THR A 218 2.46 6.72 -4.70
CA THR A 218 2.89 7.97 -4.04
C THR A 218 3.32 9.01 -5.07
N VAL A 219 4.20 8.65 -5.99
CA VAL A 219 4.70 9.55 -7.03
C VAL A 219 3.57 10.00 -7.95
N LEU A 220 2.67 9.09 -8.34
CA LEU A 220 1.51 9.39 -9.17
C LEU A 220 0.60 10.44 -8.52
N PHE A 221 0.21 10.25 -7.26
CA PHE A 221 -0.70 11.17 -6.59
C PHE A 221 -0.05 12.52 -6.28
N LEU A 222 1.25 12.56 -5.97
CA LEU A 222 2.00 13.81 -5.87
C LEU A 222 2.06 14.55 -7.22
N PHE A 223 2.27 13.82 -8.32
CA PHE A 223 2.22 14.39 -9.66
C PHE A 223 0.83 14.95 -9.99
N LEU A 224 -0.24 14.20 -9.71
CA LEU A 224 -1.62 14.65 -9.90
C LEU A 224 -1.93 15.89 -9.06
N THR A 225 -1.40 15.97 -7.84
CA THR A 225 -1.48 17.16 -6.99
C THR A 225 -0.82 18.37 -7.67
N CYS A 226 0.37 18.18 -8.23
CA CYS A 226 1.05 19.24 -8.97
C CYS A 226 0.22 19.72 -10.17
N GLN A 227 -0.37 18.80 -10.93
CA GLN A 227 -1.25 19.13 -12.05
C GLN A 227 -2.52 19.85 -11.61
N SER A 228 -3.15 19.42 -10.51
CA SER A 228 -4.32 20.07 -9.92
C SER A 228 -4.04 21.54 -9.56
N ILE A 229 -2.88 21.80 -8.97
CA ILE A 229 -2.46 23.16 -8.59
C ILE A 229 -2.07 23.98 -9.82
N GLN A 230 -1.35 23.40 -10.79
CA GLN A 230 -0.95 24.09 -12.03
C GLN A 230 -2.14 24.50 -12.89
N LYS A 231 -3.17 23.65 -12.98
CA LYS A 231 -4.40 23.95 -13.74
C LYS A 231 -5.03 25.29 -13.35
N ARG A 232 -4.85 25.76 -12.15
CA ARG A 232 -5.38 27.04 -11.64
C ARG A 232 -4.57 28.25 -12.10
N ARG A 233 -3.31 28.08 -12.50
CA ARG A 233 -2.48 29.13 -13.09
C ARG A 233 -2.87 29.48 -14.51
N TRP A 234 -3.73 28.68 -15.16
CA TRP A 234 -4.08 28.87 -16.55
C TRP A 234 -5.26 29.84 -16.68
N ASN A 235 -5.02 30.94 -17.39
CA ASN A 235 -6.12 31.82 -17.80
C ASN A 235 -6.97 31.11 -18.87
N VAL A 236 -8.29 31.17 -18.74
CA VAL A 236 -9.23 30.60 -19.70
C VAL A 236 -9.21 31.46 -20.99
N SER A 237 -8.37 31.11 -21.93
CA SER A 237 -8.25 31.77 -23.24
C SER A 237 -8.21 30.67 -24.32
N LYS A 238 -8.67 30.97 -25.52
CA LYS A 238 -8.62 30.02 -26.69
C LYS A 238 -7.21 29.44 -26.93
N LYS A 239 -6.13 30.19 -26.62
CA LYS A 239 -4.74 29.71 -26.68
C LYS A 239 -4.40 28.69 -25.57
N THR A 240 -5.11 28.70 -24.47
CA THR A 240 -4.83 27.85 -23.30
C THR A 240 -5.51 26.49 -23.39
N ILE A 241 -6.47 26.31 -24.32
CA ILE A 241 -7.10 25.00 -24.58
C ILE A 241 -6.05 23.97 -25.00
N GLY A 242 -5.10 24.35 -25.88
CA GLY A 242 -3.99 23.48 -26.28
C GLY A 242 -3.11 23.02 -25.11
N THR A 243 -2.82 23.91 -24.16
CA THR A 243 -2.05 23.59 -22.94
C THR A 243 -2.83 22.64 -22.03
N GLY A 244 -4.17 22.80 -21.94
CA GLY A 244 -5.04 21.91 -21.17
C GLY A 244 -5.09 20.49 -21.75
N VAL A 245 -5.23 20.37 -23.09
CA VAL A 245 -5.21 19.07 -23.78
C VAL A 245 -3.84 18.39 -23.63
N PHE A 246 -2.74 19.16 -23.79
CA PHE A 246 -1.39 18.62 -23.58
C PHE A 246 -1.19 18.10 -22.13
N SER A 247 -1.66 18.86 -21.12
CA SER A 247 -1.58 18.43 -19.72
C SER A 247 -2.41 17.17 -19.46
N MET A 248 -3.60 17.05 -20.03
CA MET A 248 -4.41 15.83 -19.92
C MET A 248 -3.73 14.63 -20.58
N GLY A 249 -3.18 14.81 -21.80
CA GLY A 249 -2.42 13.77 -22.48
C GLY A 249 -1.19 13.33 -21.70
N PHE A 250 -0.44 14.30 -21.16
CA PHE A 250 0.72 13.99 -20.31
C PHE A 250 0.32 13.24 -19.04
N THR A 251 -0.79 13.61 -18.39
CA THR A 251 -1.32 12.88 -17.23
C THR A 251 -1.70 11.44 -17.59
N ALA A 252 -2.36 11.22 -18.72
CA ALA A 252 -2.71 9.89 -19.21
C ALA A 252 -1.45 9.03 -19.46
N ILE A 253 -0.38 9.62 -20.01
CA ILE A 253 0.90 8.93 -20.20
C ILE A 253 1.51 8.53 -18.85
N VAL A 254 1.53 9.44 -17.86
CA VAL A 254 2.09 9.14 -16.53
C VAL A 254 1.30 8.02 -15.84
N VAL A 255 -0.03 8.04 -15.93
CA VAL A 255 -0.88 6.94 -15.41
C VAL A 255 -0.54 5.63 -16.12
N ALA A 256 -0.46 5.64 -17.45
CA ALA A 256 -0.11 4.43 -18.22
C ALA A 256 1.28 3.89 -17.82
N VAL A 257 2.29 4.76 -17.71
CA VAL A 257 3.64 4.37 -17.26
C VAL A 257 3.61 3.76 -15.86
N THR A 258 2.82 4.32 -14.94
CA THR A 258 2.66 3.78 -13.58
C THR A 258 2.06 2.38 -13.61
N VAL A 259 1.01 2.16 -14.41
CA VAL A 259 0.39 0.84 -14.57
C VAL A 259 1.38 -0.17 -15.17
N PHE A 260 2.09 0.21 -16.24
CA PHE A 260 3.10 -0.64 -16.87
C PHE A 260 4.25 -0.99 -15.92
N ALA A 261 4.75 -0.02 -15.14
CA ALA A 261 5.80 -0.26 -14.15
C ALA A 261 5.36 -1.30 -13.10
N ASN A 262 4.12 -1.20 -12.62
CA ASN A 262 3.56 -2.16 -11.67
C ASN A 262 3.36 -3.55 -12.32
N MET A 263 2.89 -3.63 -13.56
CA MET A 263 2.76 -4.90 -14.28
C MET A 263 4.13 -5.57 -14.48
N ILE A 264 5.16 -4.81 -14.83
CA ILE A 264 6.54 -5.32 -14.96
C ILE A 264 7.03 -5.81 -13.60
N ALA A 265 6.88 -5.02 -12.54
CA ALA A 265 7.30 -5.39 -11.19
C ALA A 265 6.62 -6.69 -10.73
N THR A 266 5.31 -6.83 -10.93
CA THR A 266 4.55 -8.05 -10.60
C THR A 266 5.06 -9.26 -11.41
N THR A 267 5.31 -9.08 -12.71
CA THR A 267 5.82 -10.16 -13.58
C THR A 267 7.24 -10.58 -13.17
N VAL A 268 8.10 -9.61 -12.82
CA VAL A 268 9.46 -9.88 -12.34
C VAL A 268 9.42 -10.62 -11.00
N THR A 269 8.58 -10.16 -10.08
CA THR A 269 8.42 -10.80 -8.75
C THR A 269 7.93 -12.26 -8.90
N ALA A 270 7.02 -12.52 -9.85
CA ALA A 270 6.52 -13.88 -10.09
C ALA A 270 7.56 -14.82 -10.74
N LYS A 271 8.48 -14.29 -11.56
CA LYS A 271 9.45 -15.11 -12.32
C LYS A 271 10.82 -15.22 -11.66
N VAL A 272 11.20 -14.24 -10.84
CA VAL A 272 12.55 -14.12 -10.27
C VAL A 272 12.47 -14.27 -8.76
N SER A 273 12.87 -15.41 -8.24
CA SER A 273 12.84 -15.70 -6.80
C SER A 273 13.69 -14.74 -5.95
N SER A 274 14.69 -14.06 -6.52
CA SER A 274 15.46 -13.03 -5.83
C SER A 274 14.77 -11.68 -5.74
N ALA A 275 13.62 -11.51 -6.42
CA ALA A 275 12.79 -10.30 -6.29
C ALA A 275 11.89 -10.31 -5.04
N THR A 276 11.90 -11.40 -4.29
CA THR A 276 11.24 -11.55 -2.99
C THR A 276 12.28 -11.92 -1.94
N ILE A 277 12.30 -11.17 -0.84
CA ILE A 277 13.19 -11.43 0.31
C ILE A 277 12.30 -11.94 1.44
N ASP A 278 12.50 -13.22 1.80
CA ASP A 278 11.80 -13.85 2.93
C ASP A 278 12.54 -13.50 4.23
N MET A 279 11.88 -12.73 5.09
CA MET A 279 12.38 -12.32 6.39
C MET A 279 11.81 -13.14 7.54
N THR A 280 11.02 -14.19 7.24
CA THR A 280 10.49 -15.10 8.28
C THR A 280 11.60 -15.91 8.91
N SER A 281 11.45 -16.26 10.19
CA SER A 281 12.46 -17.03 10.94
C SER A 281 12.65 -18.45 10.39
N THR A 282 11.62 -19.02 9.81
CA THR A 282 11.58 -20.39 9.29
C THR A 282 11.66 -20.47 7.77
N ALA A 283 11.86 -19.34 7.09
CA ALA A 283 11.91 -19.24 5.63
C ALA A 283 10.66 -19.88 4.96
N LEU A 284 9.47 -19.59 5.54
CA LEU A 284 8.19 -20.20 5.15
C LEU A 284 7.80 -19.98 3.68
N PHE A 285 8.26 -18.86 3.10
CA PHE A 285 7.92 -18.45 1.74
C PHE A 285 9.09 -18.65 0.76
N SER A 286 10.20 -19.24 1.21
CA SER A 286 11.35 -19.55 0.38
C SER A 286 11.55 -21.05 0.25
N ILE A 287 11.84 -21.52 -0.97
CA ILE A 287 12.16 -22.91 -1.23
C ILE A 287 13.63 -23.15 -0.95
N SER A 288 13.96 -24.20 -0.20
CA SER A 288 15.34 -24.61 0.10
C SER A 288 16.14 -24.84 -1.19
N SER A 289 17.46 -24.69 -1.09
CA SER A 289 18.36 -24.97 -2.24
C SER A 289 18.24 -26.40 -2.75
N ASP A 290 17.96 -27.34 -1.85
CA ASP A 290 17.86 -28.76 -2.20
C ASP A 290 16.50 -29.07 -2.86
N THR A 291 15.41 -28.47 -2.38
CA THR A 291 14.11 -28.53 -3.05
C THR A 291 14.19 -27.92 -4.46
N LYS A 292 14.88 -26.76 -4.62
CA LYS A 292 15.09 -26.18 -5.96
C LYS A 292 15.87 -27.10 -6.90
N LYS A 293 16.89 -27.78 -6.40
CA LYS A 293 17.66 -28.78 -7.18
C LYS A 293 16.79 -29.97 -7.59
N MET A 294 15.95 -30.44 -6.67
CA MET A 294 15.02 -31.54 -6.92
C MET A 294 13.98 -31.17 -7.97
N LEU A 295 13.34 -30.02 -7.84
CA LEU A 295 12.33 -29.51 -8.77
C LEU A 295 12.88 -29.27 -10.18
N LYS A 296 14.15 -28.87 -10.31
CA LYS A 296 14.82 -28.68 -11.61
C LYS A 296 15.18 -30.03 -12.30
N LYS A 297 15.29 -31.11 -11.53
CA LYS A 297 15.58 -32.46 -12.04
C LYS A 297 14.31 -33.27 -12.32
N LEU A 298 13.15 -32.67 -12.23
CA LEU A 298 11.87 -33.33 -12.47
C LEU A 298 11.70 -33.55 -13.97
N ASP A 299 11.56 -34.83 -14.35
CA ASP A 299 11.40 -35.26 -15.75
C ASP A 299 9.93 -35.61 -16.09
N SER A 300 9.02 -35.59 -15.08
CA SER A 300 7.60 -35.90 -15.25
C SER A 300 6.74 -34.66 -14.91
N ASP A 301 5.64 -34.51 -15.66
CA ASP A 301 4.67 -33.44 -15.42
C ASP A 301 3.81 -33.78 -14.20
N ILE A 302 3.75 -32.84 -13.26
CA ILE A 302 2.96 -32.92 -12.02
C ILE A 302 1.93 -31.83 -12.03
N THR A 303 0.64 -32.17 -11.89
CA THR A 303 -0.44 -31.21 -11.68
C THR A 303 -0.87 -31.28 -10.23
N ILE A 304 -0.79 -30.11 -9.55
CA ILE A 304 -1.22 -29.95 -8.15
C ILE A 304 -2.59 -29.28 -8.17
N TYR A 305 -3.60 -29.99 -7.68
CA TYR A 305 -4.94 -29.45 -7.54
C TYR A 305 -5.14 -28.88 -6.12
N VAL A 306 -5.48 -27.60 -6.02
CA VAL A 306 -5.83 -26.96 -4.76
C VAL A 306 -7.34 -26.89 -4.69
N MET A 307 -7.93 -27.62 -3.74
CA MET A 307 -9.38 -27.71 -3.54
C MET A 307 -9.93 -26.49 -2.77
N ALA A 308 -9.68 -25.32 -3.31
CA ALA A 308 -10.18 -24.04 -2.80
C ALA A 308 -10.23 -23.01 -3.93
N PRO A 309 -11.13 -22.02 -3.87
CA PRO A 309 -11.07 -20.85 -4.73
C PRO A 309 -9.72 -20.14 -4.58
N LYS A 310 -9.14 -19.68 -5.69
CA LYS A 310 -7.84 -18.98 -5.67
C LYS A 310 -7.82 -17.77 -4.72
N THR A 311 -8.98 -17.18 -4.47
CA THR A 311 -9.16 -16.00 -3.62
C THR A 311 -9.19 -16.31 -2.13
N SER A 312 -9.61 -17.53 -1.74
CA SER A 312 -9.73 -17.97 -0.34
C SER A 312 -8.64 -18.96 0.08
N ALA A 313 -7.75 -19.36 -0.85
CA ALA A 313 -6.63 -20.24 -0.54
C ALA A 313 -5.64 -19.54 0.41
N ASP A 314 -5.11 -20.28 1.39
CA ASP A 314 -4.10 -19.82 2.34
C ASP A 314 -2.91 -19.18 1.62
N SER A 315 -2.50 -17.99 2.08
CA SER A 315 -1.46 -17.20 1.45
C SER A 315 -0.10 -17.90 1.42
N THR A 316 0.21 -18.73 2.42
CA THR A 316 1.45 -19.49 2.53
C THR A 316 1.49 -20.61 1.50
N ILE A 317 0.39 -21.37 1.40
CA ILE A 317 0.24 -22.45 0.41
C ILE A 317 0.32 -21.86 -0.99
N LYS A 318 -0.41 -20.79 -1.27
CA LYS A 318 -0.41 -20.14 -2.59
C LYS A 318 0.98 -19.71 -3.02
N LYS A 319 1.74 -19.00 -2.17
CA LYS A 319 3.10 -18.54 -2.46
C LYS A 319 4.08 -19.71 -2.63
N THR A 320 3.97 -20.74 -1.79
CA THR A 320 4.81 -21.95 -1.92
C THR A 320 4.58 -22.65 -3.26
N LEU A 321 3.33 -22.81 -3.67
CA LEU A 321 2.97 -23.42 -4.95
C LEU A 321 3.38 -22.56 -6.15
N GLU A 322 3.22 -21.24 -6.06
CA GLU A 322 3.72 -20.30 -7.07
C GLU A 322 5.25 -20.39 -7.21
N SER A 323 5.97 -20.55 -6.10
CA SER A 323 7.41 -20.74 -6.11
C SER A 323 7.82 -22.10 -6.73
N TYR A 324 7.04 -23.15 -6.52
CA TYR A 324 7.26 -24.45 -7.18
C TYR A 324 7.05 -24.34 -8.70
N GLN A 325 5.96 -23.72 -9.11
CA GLN A 325 5.63 -23.50 -10.52
C GLN A 325 6.65 -22.61 -11.24
N SER A 326 7.19 -21.60 -10.54
CA SER A 326 8.24 -20.73 -11.10
C SER A 326 9.60 -21.43 -11.23
N THR A 327 9.86 -22.47 -10.42
CA THR A 327 11.15 -23.19 -10.37
C THR A 327 11.22 -24.33 -11.40
N SER A 328 10.09 -25.00 -11.69
CA SER A 328 10.03 -26.10 -12.65
C SER A 328 8.89 -25.91 -13.65
N LYS A 329 9.19 -26.14 -14.94
CA LYS A 329 8.20 -26.10 -16.03
C LYS A 329 7.24 -27.31 -15.99
N HIS A 330 7.61 -28.37 -15.29
CA HIS A 330 6.85 -29.60 -15.15
C HIS A 330 5.79 -29.55 -14.04
N ILE A 331 5.68 -28.39 -13.31
CA ILE A 331 4.68 -28.25 -12.28
C ILE A 331 3.59 -27.30 -12.74
N LYS A 332 2.35 -27.79 -12.71
CA LYS A 332 1.14 -27.03 -12.98
C LYS A 332 0.29 -26.98 -11.74
N VAL A 333 -0.18 -25.79 -11.35
CA VAL A 333 -1.07 -25.59 -10.20
C VAL A 333 -2.43 -25.17 -10.72
N GLU A 334 -3.47 -25.90 -10.35
CA GLU A 334 -4.86 -25.59 -10.68
C GLU A 334 -5.70 -25.47 -9.42
N TYR A 335 -6.46 -24.39 -9.33
CA TYR A 335 -7.41 -24.16 -8.22
C TYR A 335 -8.79 -24.64 -8.65
N LYS A 336 -9.42 -25.49 -7.85
CA LYS A 336 -10.77 -25.98 -8.06
C LYS A 336 -11.67 -25.54 -6.91
N ASP A 337 -12.69 -24.79 -7.21
CA ASP A 337 -13.69 -24.38 -6.23
C ASP A 337 -14.56 -25.58 -5.86
N THR A 338 -14.53 -25.96 -4.58
CA THR A 338 -15.32 -27.08 -4.04
C THR A 338 -16.82 -26.87 -4.16
N THR A 339 -17.27 -25.61 -4.24
CA THR A 339 -18.69 -25.24 -4.44
C THR A 339 -19.14 -25.53 -5.88
N LEU A 340 -18.24 -25.33 -6.85
CA LEU A 340 -18.53 -25.55 -8.27
C LEU A 340 -18.22 -27.00 -8.70
N TYR A 341 -17.26 -27.65 -8.05
CA TYR A 341 -16.78 -28.99 -8.36
C TYR A 341 -16.77 -29.90 -7.12
N PRO A 342 -17.93 -30.18 -6.48
CA PRO A 342 -17.98 -30.88 -5.18
C PRO A 342 -17.44 -32.32 -5.22
N ASN A 343 -17.51 -32.99 -6.37
CA ASN A 343 -17.09 -34.40 -6.51
C ASN A 343 -15.72 -34.56 -7.18
N PHE A 344 -15.01 -33.49 -7.50
CA PHE A 344 -13.74 -33.54 -8.24
C PHE A 344 -12.66 -34.37 -7.52
N TYR A 345 -12.62 -34.32 -6.16
CA TYR A 345 -11.66 -35.06 -5.36
C TYR A 345 -11.88 -36.59 -5.39
N GLN A 346 -13.13 -37.04 -5.64
CA GLN A 346 -13.46 -38.45 -5.66
C GLN A 346 -12.78 -39.22 -6.82
N GLU A 347 -12.35 -38.50 -7.86
CA GLU A 347 -11.59 -39.06 -8.98
C GLU A 347 -10.14 -39.40 -8.60
N TYR A 348 -9.62 -38.82 -7.51
CA TYR A 348 -8.21 -38.90 -7.10
C TYR A 348 -7.99 -39.50 -5.70
N THR A 349 -9.04 -39.71 -4.93
CA THR A 349 -8.96 -40.28 -3.58
C THR A 349 -10.02 -41.36 -3.39
N ASP A 350 -9.58 -42.55 -2.92
CA ASP A 350 -10.46 -43.68 -2.61
C ASP A 350 -11.23 -43.56 -1.29
N THR A 351 -11.38 -42.33 -0.73
CA THR A 351 -12.05 -42.06 0.54
C THR A 351 -13.25 -41.17 0.37
#